data_798d3c8dfed0d00027139ea8b79581e8
#
_entry.id   798d3c8dfed0d00027139ea8b79581e8
#
_cell.length_a   1.000
_cell.length_b   1.000
_cell.length_c   1.000
_cell.angle_alpha   90.00
_cell.angle_beta   90.00
_cell.angle_gamma   90.00
#
_symmetry.space_group_name_H-M   'P 1'
#
loop_
_entity.id
_entity.type
_entity.pdbx_description
1 polymer ?
#
loop_
_entity_poly.entity_id
_entity_poly.type
_entity_poly.pdbx_seq_one_letter_code
_entity_poly.pdbx_strand_id
1 'polypeptide(L)'
;MKELKNIFLFDELLKEEEILIKNTARDYCQNNLFPKILEANRKEHFHREIYNELGELGLLGASIKGYGCAGVNYVSYGLITREIERVDSSYRSAFSVQSSLSMYAIYKFGSAEQKDKFLPKMAKGEWIGCFGLTEPDAG
;
A
#
# COMPACT_ATOMS: atom_id res chain seq x y z
N MET A 1 -3.56 -20.94 -11.87
CA MET A 1 -4.99 -20.73 -11.54
C MET A 1 -5.68 -20.22 -12.79
N LYS A 2 -6.77 -20.85 -13.28
CA LYS A 2 -7.55 -20.28 -14.39
C LYS A 2 -8.08 -18.92 -13.94
N GLU A 3 -7.74 -17.85 -14.66
CA GLU A 3 -8.34 -16.53 -14.44
C GLU A 3 -9.86 -16.65 -14.55
N LEU A 4 -10.55 -16.35 -13.46
CA LEU A 4 -11.98 -16.12 -13.52
C LEU A 4 -12.20 -14.94 -14.47
N LYS A 5 -12.95 -15.16 -15.53
CA LYS A 5 -13.35 -14.09 -16.45
C LYS A 5 -13.95 -12.96 -15.62
N ASN A 6 -13.51 -11.74 -15.86
CA ASN A 6 -14.07 -10.55 -15.24
C ASN A 6 -15.52 -10.37 -15.73
N ILE A 7 -16.47 -10.97 -15.00
CA ILE A 7 -17.89 -11.00 -15.37
C ILE A 7 -18.47 -9.57 -15.49
N PHE A 8 -17.90 -8.64 -14.75
CA PHE A 8 -18.36 -7.24 -14.73
C PHE A 8 -17.62 -6.34 -15.72
N LEU A 9 -16.71 -6.89 -16.54
CA LEU A 9 -15.89 -6.13 -17.49
C LEU A 9 -15.21 -4.89 -16.86
N PHE A 10 -14.86 -5.04 -15.58
CA PHE A 10 -14.37 -3.92 -14.75
C PHE A 10 -13.15 -3.24 -15.38
N ASP A 11 -12.28 -4.01 -16.01
CA ASP A 11 -11.07 -3.49 -16.63
C ASP A 11 -11.36 -2.56 -17.84
N GLU A 12 -12.53 -2.68 -18.46
CA GLU A 12 -12.95 -1.78 -19.55
C GLU A 12 -13.31 -0.36 -19.05
N LEU A 13 -13.56 -0.21 -17.75
CA LEU A 13 -13.86 1.07 -17.10
C LEU A 13 -12.58 1.81 -16.65
N LEU A 14 -11.42 1.15 -16.69
CA LEU A 14 -10.16 1.69 -16.21
C LEU A 14 -9.41 2.42 -17.31
N LYS A 15 -8.70 3.47 -16.94
CA LYS A 15 -7.75 4.16 -17.80
C LYS A 15 -6.48 3.33 -17.96
N GLU A 16 -5.72 3.55 -19.03
CA GLU A 16 -4.45 2.84 -19.29
C GLU A 16 -3.46 2.94 -18.13
N GLU A 17 -3.35 4.13 -17.51
CA GLU A 17 -2.51 4.35 -16.33
C GLU A 17 -2.96 3.50 -15.14
N GLU A 18 -4.27 3.41 -14.88
CA GLU A 18 -4.84 2.61 -13.80
C GLU A 18 -4.61 1.12 -14.02
N ILE A 19 -4.70 0.65 -15.27
CA ILE A 19 -4.37 -0.72 -15.66
C ILE A 19 -2.89 -1.01 -15.42
N LEU A 20 -2.00 -0.09 -15.80
CA LEU A 20 -0.56 -0.24 -15.59
C LEU A 20 -0.24 -0.38 -14.10
N ILE A 21 -0.76 0.51 -13.26
CA ILE A 21 -0.58 0.49 -11.81
C ILE A 21 -1.12 -0.80 -11.20
N LYS A 22 -2.32 -1.21 -11.60
CA LYS A 22 -2.91 -2.48 -11.18
C LYS A 22 -2.00 -3.67 -11.51
N ASN A 23 -1.49 -3.73 -12.74
CA ASN A 23 -0.64 -4.83 -13.19
C ASN A 23 0.70 -4.83 -12.45
N THR A 24 1.34 -3.68 -12.26
CA THR A 24 2.57 -3.55 -11.46
C THR A 24 2.37 -4.08 -10.03
N ALA A 25 1.30 -3.66 -9.35
CA ALA A 25 0.98 -4.15 -8.02
C ALA A 25 0.69 -5.67 -8.02
N ARG A 26 -0.06 -6.15 -9.02
CA ARG A 26 -0.39 -7.58 -9.16
C ARG A 26 0.86 -8.43 -9.36
N ASP A 27 1.73 -8.03 -10.29
CA ASP A 27 2.94 -8.78 -10.61
C ASP A 27 3.85 -8.90 -9.38
N TYR A 28 4.06 -7.81 -8.68
CA TYR A 28 4.80 -7.83 -7.42
C TYR A 28 4.14 -8.76 -6.39
N CYS A 29 2.85 -8.60 -6.14
CA CYS A 29 2.13 -9.39 -5.14
C CYS A 29 2.15 -10.89 -5.45
N GLN A 30 1.93 -11.27 -6.72
CA GLN A 30 1.89 -12.68 -7.11
C GLN A 30 3.27 -13.33 -7.16
N ASN A 31 4.31 -12.60 -7.55
CA ASN A 31 5.65 -13.15 -7.70
C ASN A 31 6.48 -13.08 -6.41
N ASN A 32 6.26 -12.08 -5.57
CA ASN A 32 7.11 -11.82 -4.39
C ASN A 32 6.42 -12.10 -3.06
N LEU A 33 5.12 -11.79 -2.92
CA LEU A 33 4.40 -11.96 -1.65
C LEU A 33 3.69 -13.31 -1.55
N PHE A 34 2.94 -13.68 -2.60
CA PHE A 34 2.14 -14.89 -2.59
C PHE A 34 2.93 -16.19 -2.30
N PRO A 35 4.15 -16.38 -2.83
CA PRO A 35 4.92 -17.59 -2.53
C PRO A 35 5.35 -17.71 -1.06
N LYS A 36 5.45 -16.59 -0.34
CA LYS A 36 5.94 -16.54 1.05
C LYS A 36 4.83 -16.69 2.08
N ILE A 37 3.56 -16.39 1.71
CA ILE A 37 2.49 -16.18 2.70
C ILE A 37 2.13 -17.41 3.52
N LEU A 38 2.12 -18.59 2.92
CA LEU A 38 1.76 -19.82 3.63
C LEU A 38 2.72 -20.13 4.77
N GLU A 39 4.02 -19.96 4.53
CA GLU A 39 5.06 -20.17 5.53
C GLU A 39 5.04 -19.07 6.57
N ALA A 40 4.86 -17.81 6.16
CA ALA A 40 4.72 -16.67 7.04
C ALA A 40 3.58 -16.85 8.05
N ASN A 41 2.39 -17.24 7.58
CA ASN A 41 1.24 -17.52 8.44
C ASN A 41 1.51 -18.67 9.43
N ARG A 42 2.13 -19.77 8.97
CA ARG A 42 2.44 -20.91 9.85
C ARG A 42 3.45 -20.58 10.94
N LYS A 43 4.38 -19.67 10.64
CA LYS A 43 5.45 -19.25 11.55
C LYS A 43 5.11 -17.98 12.33
N GLU A 44 3.93 -17.42 12.16
CA GLU A 44 3.52 -16.15 12.76
C GLU A 44 4.54 -15.03 12.46
N HIS A 45 5.08 -15.03 11.22
CA HIS A 45 6.13 -14.12 10.79
C HIS A 45 5.61 -13.07 9.83
N PHE A 46 6.00 -11.80 10.06
CA PHE A 46 5.74 -10.70 9.15
C PHE A 46 7.03 -10.26 8.45
N HIS A 47 7.01 -10.24 7.13
CA HIS A 47 8.14 -9.82 6.29
C HIS A 47 8.25 -8.29 6.26
N ARG A 48 9.08 -7.72 7.15
CA ARG A 48 9.23 -6.26 7.27
C ARG A 48 9.79 -5.60 6.01
N GLU A 49 10.58 -6.31 5.24
CA GLU A 49 11.19 -5.87 3.98
C GLU A 49 10.16 -5.43 2.93
N ILE A 50 8.91 -5.86 3.03
CA ILE A 50 7.85 -5.44 2.09
C ILE A 50 7.64 -3.92 2.07
N TYR A 51 7.93 -3.22 3.17
CA TYR A 51 7.82 -1.76 3.18
C TYR A 51 8.82 -1.13 2.22
N ASN A 52 10.06 -1.61 2.20
CA ASN A 52 11.08 -1.12 1.28
C ASN A 52 10.74 -1.50 -0.16
N GLU A 53 10.33 -2.76 -0.38
CA GLU A 53 9.95 -3.26 -1.71
C GLU A 53 8.75 -2.46 -2.28
N LEU A 54 7.72 -2.19 -1.49
CA LEU A 54 6.59 -1.35 -1.89
C LEU A 54 6.99 0.12 -2.08
N GLY A 55 7.95 0.60 -1.30
CA GLY A 55 8.52 1.95 -1.44
C GLY A 55 9.29 2.12 -2.75
N GLU A 56 10.12 1.15 -3.13
CA GLU A 56 10.87 1.13 -4.39
C GLU A 56 9.94 1.14 -5.62
N LEU A 57 8.79 0.47 -5.50
CA LEU A 57 7.74 0.47 -6.53
C LEU A 57 6.89 1.76 -6.54
N GLY A 58 7.13 2.70 -5.61
CA GLY A 58 6.33 3.93 -5.48
C GLY A 58 4.89 3.71 -5.02
N LEU A 59 4.60 2.57 -4.39
CA LEU A 59 3.25 2.21 -3.97
C LEU A 59 2.89 2.79 -2.60
N LEU A 60 3.87 3.06 -1.72
CA LEU A 60 3.60 3.67 -0.42
C LEU A 60 3.19 5.13 -0.55
N GLY A 61 2.13 5.51 0.14
CA GLY A 61 1.58 6.86 0.05
C GLY A 61 1.11 7.26 -1.34
N ALA A 62 0.75 6.29 -2.19
CA ALA A 62 0.52 6.47 -3.62
C ALA A 62 -0.44 7.62 -3.98
N SER A 63 -1.41 7.97 -3.14
CA SER A 63 -2.34 9.08 -3.36
C SER A 63 -1.79 10.47 -2.93
N ILE A 64 -0.61 10.53 -2.31
CA ILE A 64 0.01 11.77 -1.86
C ILE A 64 0.76 12.42 -3.00
N LYS A 65 0.58 13.73 -3.19
CA LYS A 65 1.30 14.51 -4.19
C LYS A 65 2.60 15.07 -3.61
N GLY A 66 3.72 14.85 -4.28
CA GLY A 66 5.04 15.28 -3.80
C GLY A 66 5.69 14.29 -2.82
N TYR A 67 6.76 14.71 -2.19
CA TYR A 67 7.49 13.97 -1.14
C TYR A 67 8.01 12.58 -1.56
N GLY A 68 8.21 12.37 -2.86
CA GLY A 68 8.62 11.06 -3.41
C GLY A 68 7.48 10.07 -3.61
N CYS A 69 6.23 10.47 -3.39
CA CYS A 69 5.03 9.66 -3.63
C CYS A 69 4.51 9.82 -5.07
N ALA A 70 3.79 8.82 -5.57
CA ALA A 70 3.34 8.77 -6.97
C ALA A 70 2.23 9.78 -7.32
N GLY A 71 1.42 10.22 -6.37
CA GLY A 71 0.34 11.19 -6.59
C GLY A 71 -0.83 10.69 -7.42
N VAL A 72 -1.06 9.37 -7.43
CA VAL A 72 -2.12 8.73 -8.22
C VAL A 72 -3.53 9.00 -7.66
N ASN A 73 -4.54 8.74 -8.48
CA ASN A 73 -5.93 8.88 -8.06
C ASN A 73 -6.38 7.74 -7.10
N TYR A 74 -7.54 7.91 -6.49
CA TYR A 74 -8.07 6.92 -5.53
C TYR A 74 -8.49 5.60 -6.17
N VAL A 75 -8.80 5.57 -7.46
CA VAL A 75 -9.06 4.31 -8.19
C VAL A 75 -7.79 3.48 -8.22
N SER A 76 -6.67 4.08 -8.63
CA SER A 76 -5.35 3.43 -8.61
C SER A 76 -4.96 2.95 -7.21
N TYR A 77 -5.17 3.77 -6.17
CA TYR A 77 -4.95 3.36 -4.79
C TYR A 77 -5.79 2.13 -4.41
N GLY A 78 -7.08 2.13 -4.76
CA GLY A 78 -7.98 0.99 -4.55
C GLY A 78 -7.53 -0.27 -5.28
N LEU A 79 -7.00 -0.13 -6.50
CA LEU A 79 -6.46 -1.25 -7.28
C LEU A 79 -5.20 -1.85 -6.63
N ILE A 80 -4.29 -1.00 -6.13
CA ILE A 80 -3.11 -1.45 -5.36
C ILE A 80 -3.55 -2.24 -4.13
N THR A 81 -4.45 -1.66 -3.31
CA THR A 81 -4.94 -2.33 -2.09
C THR A 81 -5.60 -3.67 -2.39
N ARG A 82 -6.37 -3.75 -3.47
CA ARG A 82 -7.02 -4.99 -3.91
C ARG A 82 -6.01 -6.08 -4.26
N GLU A 83 -4.95 -5.77 -4.97
CA GLU A 83 -3.96 -6.77 -5.35
C GLU A 83 -3.14 -7.25 -4.14
N ILE A 84 -2.85 -6.39 -3.16
CA ILE A 84 -2.21 -6.77 -1.90
C ILE A 84 -3.17 -7.64 -1.05
N GLU A 85 -4.44 -7.25 -0.93
CA GLU A 85 -5.48 -8.01 -0.20
C GLU A 85 -5.67 -9.42 -0.76
N ARG A 86 -5.52 -9.60 -2.08
CA ARG A 86 -5.59 -10.93 -2.72
C ARG A 86 -4.53 -11.90 -2.24
N VAL A 87 -3.45 -11.42 -1.67
CA VAL A 87 -2.42 -12.25 -1.05
C VAL A 87 -2.75 -12.49 0.41
N ASP A 88 -2.86 -11.41 1.20
CA ASP A 88 -3.12 -11.51 2.62
C ASP A 88 -3.54 -10.17 3.22
N SER A 89 -4.53 -10.21 4.13
CA SER A 89 -5.06 -9.03 4.80
C SER A 89 -4.06 -8.36 5.74
N SER A 90 -3.08 -9.08 6.29
CA SER A 90 -2.05 -8.49 7.14
C SER A 90 -1.11 -7.58 6.33
N TYR A 91 -0.73 -7.98 5.14
CA TYR A 91 0.05 -7.15 4.22
C TYR A 91 -0.74 -5.93 3.77
N ARG A 92 -2.04 -6.10 3.48
CA ARG A 92 -2.90 -4.98 3.12
C ARG A 92 -3.07 -4.02 4.30
N SER A 93 -3.24 -4.52 5.52
CA SER A 93 -3.32 -3.68 6.73
C SER A 93 -2.05 -2.89 6.95
N ALA A 94 -0.88 -3.53 6.85
CA ALA A 94 0.43 -2.86 6.95
C ALA A 94 0.57 -1.73 5.90
N PHE A 95 0.25 -2.03 4.64
CA PHE A 95 0.25 -1.04 3.57
C PHE A 95 -0.69 0.14 3.85
N SER A 96 -1.94 -0.15 4.31
CA SER A 96 -2.94 0.89 4.55
C SER A 96 -2.59 1.75 5.76
N VAL A 97 -2.09 1.15 6.85
CA VAL A 97 -1.64 1.91 8.02
C VAL A 97 -0.51 2.86 7.64
N GLN A 98 0.47 2.40 6.89
CA GLN A 98 1.54 3.24 6.40
C GLN A 98 1.01 4.38 5.51
N SER A 99 0.28 4.03 4.45
CA SER A 99 -0.08 4.98 3.39
C SER A 99 -1.23 5.91 3.75
N SER A 100 -2.35 5.37 4.29
CA SER A 100 -3.57 6.14 4.46
C SER A 100 -3.77 6.67 5.89
N LEU A 101 -3.32 5.96 6.91
CA LEU A 101 -3.46 6.44 8.29
C LEU A 101 -2.27 7.33 8.69
N SER A 102 -1.04 6.84 8.57
CA SER A 102 0.13 7.56 9.06
C SER A 102 0.59 8.65 8.08
N MET A 103 0.94 8.28 6.85
CA MET A 103 1.45 9.24 5.86
C MET A 103 0.41 10.29 5.47
N TYR A 104 -0.84 9.88 5.24
CA TYR A 104 -1.88 10.83 4.82
C TYR A 104 -2.25 11.81 5.93
N ALA A 105 -2.25 11.39 7.20
CA ALA A 105 -2.47 12.28 8.34
C ALA A 105 -1.36 13.35 8.42
N ILE A 106 -0.08 12.94 8.28
CA ILE A 106 1.04 13.90 8.24
C ILE A 106 0.91 14.83 7.03
N TYR A 107 0.58 14.29 5.86
CA TYR A 107 0.38 15.08 4.64
C TYR A 107 -0.73 16.12 4.80
N LYS A 108 -1.85 15.75 5.40
CA LYS A 108 -3.00 16.63 5.54
C LYS A 108 -2.85 17.66 6.63
N PHE A 109 -2.30 17.28 7.78
CA PHE A 109 -2.34 18.08 9.01
C PHE A 109 -0.96 18.49 9.54
N GLY A 110 0.13 17.89 9.07
CA GLY A 110 1.47 18.21 9.51
C GLY A 110 1.93 19.59 9.04
N SER A 111 2.89 20.18 9.75
CA SER A 111 3.61 21.37 9.30
C SER A 111 4.47 21.05 8.07
N ALA A 112 4.95 22.08 7.37
CA ALA A 112 5.88 21.92 6.24
C ALA A 112 7.13 21.11 6.66
N GLU A 113 7.73 21.47 7.79
CA GLU A 113 8.90 20.78 8.34
C GLU A 113 8.62 19.30 8.66
N GLN A 114 7.44 18.99 9.21
CA GLN A 114 7.05 17.61 9.48
C GLN A 114 6.88 16.82 8.19
N LYS A 115 6.22 17.40 7.18
CA LYS A 115 6.04 16.75 5.87
C LYS A 115 7.38 16.46 5.22
N ASP A 116 8.28 17.44 5.16
CA ASP A 116 9.60 17.29 4.54
C ASP A 116 10.48 16.30 5.29
N LYS A 117 10.32 16.20 6.61
CA LYS A 117 11.10 15.28 7.45
C LYS A 117 10.61 13.83 7.34
N PHE A 118 9.31 13.61 7.40
CA PHE A 118 8.74 12.26 7.56
C PHE A 118 8.37 11.61 6.22
N LEU A 119 7.65 12.32 5.35
CA LEU A 119 7.04 11.71 4.18
C LEU A 119 8.04 11.06 3.21
N PRO A 120 9.19 11.70 2.86
CA PRO A 120 10.12 11.07 1.93
C PRO A 120 10.71 9.74 2.41
N LYS A 121 10.97 9.63 3.72
CA LYS A 121 11.50 8.40 4.33
C LYS A 121 10.43 7.32 4.46
N MET A 122 9.21 7.74 4.77
CA MET A 122 8.05 6.84 4.84
C MET A 122 7.66 6.33 3.45
N ALA A 123 7.76 7.16 2.41
CA ALA A 123 7.50 6.77 1.03
C ALA A 123 8.45 5.69 0.52
N LYS A 124 9.70 5.69 1.01
CA LYS A 124 10.71 4.64 0.71
C LYS A 124 10.62 3.42 1.62
N GLY A 125 9.73 3.43 2.61
CA GLY A 125 9.65 2.35 3.60
C GLY A 125 10.80 2.31 4.61
N GLU A 126 11.67 3.34 4.63
CA GLU A 126 12.75 3.46 5.62
C GLU A 126 12.18 3.67 7.03
N TRP A 127 11.12 4.45 7.13
CA TRP A 127 10.39 4.71 8.36
C TRP A 127 8.98 4.16 8.28
N ILE A 128 8.60 3.42 9.31
CA ILE A 128 7.27 2.83 9.44
C ILE A 128 6.47 3.67 10.42
N GLY A 129 5.28 4.08 9.98
CA GLY A 129 4.31 4.78 10.81
C GLY A 129 3.37 3.83 11.53
N CYS A 130 2.87 4.26 12.67
CA CYS A 130 1.78 3.61 13.37
C CYS A 130 0.72 4.64 13.76
N PHE A 131 -0.44 4.17 14.13
CA PHE A 131 -1.56 5.00 14.55
C PHE A 131 -2.06 4.56 15.93
N GLY A 132 -1.75 5.36 16.96
CA GLY A 132 -2.24 5.14 18.31
C GLY A 132 -3.67 5.68 18.43
N LEU A 133 -4.66 4.85 18.19
CA LEU A 133 -6.07 5.23 18.12
C LEU A 133 -6.78 5.15 19.47
N THR A 134 -6.57 4.06 20.20
CA THR A 134 -7.28 3.77 21.45
C THR A 134 -6.89 4.75 22.55
N GLU A 135 -7.88 5.36 23.17
CA GLU A 135 -7.74 6.23 24.32
C GLU A 135 -8.25 5.53 25.59
N PRO A 136 -7.91 6.03 26.84
CA PRO A 136 -8.30 5.36 28.06
C PRO A 136 -9.82 5.10 28.21
N ASP A 137 -10.63 6.05 27.74
CA ASP A 137 -12.08 6.02 27.87
C ASP A 137 -12.79 5.80 26.52
N ALA A 138 -12.06 5.55 25.46
CA ALA A 138 -12.59 5.36 24.10
C ALA A 138 -11.73 4.34 23.32
N GLY A 139 -12.29 3.16 23.13
CA GLY A 139 -11.67 2.06 22.39
C GLY A 139 -12.15 1.96 20.95
#